data_20cda5976b901ce10774fe5cbcc4f9a3
#
_entry.id   20cda5976b901ce10774fe5cbcc4f9a3
#
_cell.length_a   1.000
_cell.length_b   1.000
_cell.length_c   1.000
_cell.angle_alpha   90.00
_cell.angle_beta   90.00
_cell.angle_gamma   90.00
#
_symmetry.space_group_name_H-M   'P 1'
#
loop_
_entity.id
_entity.type
_entity.pdbx_description
1 polymer ?
#
loop_
_entity_poly.entity_id
_entity_poly.type
_entity_poly.pdbx_seq_one_letter_code
_entity_poly.pdbx_strand_id
1 'polypeptide(L)'
;MKENSKIFFAPEYITAKNKFSAYYAENILPVLHRIEQRRKKHLCIFLLLCCFVASWLGYVFFRLQNGLTDVSGTVAEENGVYGVIGCLLVLFACWPMFSYYKYGKENLLPLLARFFGEFSYSFCPDLPETLLDRSQLFKGYDKITGDDGFNGVYDGIAVNIAEYSASRLRHQRDSRSGRIRNVYVPAGRGIIFYAQMNKNFAGQTIVVKDKGLFNKLTRYKNLERAGLESPEFEKVFEVYTDNQVEARYILTTVMLEYMIELRQSFPKIEFSFFSSHVLVKIETLKNMFECSSFFRSAINRRRIEESFTELYLLFSIITTLRLNQNRML
;
A
#
# COMPACT_ATOMS: atom_id res chain seq x y z
N MET A 1 7.14 -7.33 10.58
CA MET A 1 7.04 -6.33 11.68
C MET A 1 7.77 -6.90 12.88
N LYS A 2 8.58 -6.10 13.57
CA LYS A 2 9.24 -6.56 14.81
C LYS A 2 8.20 -6.49 15.94
N GLU A 3 7.90 -7.62 16.55
CA GLU A 3 6.94 -7.74 17.68
C GLU A 3 7.42 -7.03 18.99
N ASN A 4 8.51 -6.29 18.94
CA ASN A 4 9.12 -5.64 20.10
C ASN A 4 8.67 -4.18 20.33
N SER A 5 7.67 -3.68 19.59
CA SER A 5 7.13 -2.34 19.84
C SER A 5 6.28 -2.34 21.10
N LYS A 6 6.43 -1.33 21.95
CA LYS A 6 5.62 -1.13 23.18
C LYS A 6 4.13 -1.08 22.90
N ILE A 7 3.73 -0.67 21.68
CA ILE A 7 2.33 -0.63 21.22
C ILE A 7 1.67 -2.01 21.38
N PHE A 8 2.37 -3.11 21.09
CA PHE A 8 1.82 -4.47 21.20
C PHE A 8 1.60 -4.95 22.63
N PHE A 9 2.21 -4.29 23.60
CA PHE A 9 2.03 -4.56 25.02
C PHE A 9 1.10 -3.57 25.71
N ALA A 10 0.62 -2.54 24.98
CA ALA A 10 -0.32 -1.59 25.52
C ALA A 10 -1.66 -2.29 25.87
N PRO A 11 -2.26 -2.00 27.04
CA PRO A 11 -3.54 -2.60 27.46
C PRO A 11 -4.65 -2.41 26.42
N GLU A 12 -4.63 -1.29 25.72
CA GLU A 12 -5.59 -0.93 24.66
C GLU A 12 -5.49 -1.88 23.46
N TYR A 13 -4.26 -2.22 23.02
CA TYR A 13 -4.06 -3.20 21.94
C TYR A 13 -4.55 -4.60 22.34
N ILE A 14 -4.22 -5.03 23.55
CA ILE A 14 -4.65 -6.34 24.08
C ILE A 14 -6.18 -6.42 24.14
N THR A 15 -6.81 -5.35 24.64
CA THR A 15 -8.27 -5.25 24.69
C THR A 15 -8.88 -5.27 23.29
N ALA A 16 -8.34 -4.51 22.34
CA ALA A 16 -8.78 -4.50 20.95
C ALA A 16 -8.62 -5.88 20.29
N LYS A 17 -7.50 -6.57 20.52
CA LYS A 17 -7.24 -7.92 20.03
C LYS A 17 -8.22 -8.96 20.57
N ASN A 18 -8.59 -8.87 21.84
CA ASN A 18 -9.58 -9.75 22.46
C ASN A 18 -10.98 -9.51 21.85
N LYS A 19 -11.40 -8.24 21.68
CA LYS A 19 -12.66 -7.89 21.00
C LYS A 19 -12.64 -8.36 19.55
N PHE A 20 -11.50 -8.22 18.85
CA PHE A 20 -11.35 -8.69 17.48
C PHE A 20 -11.49 -10.21 17.36
N SER A 21 -11.06 -10.98 18.35
CA SER A 21 -11.21 -12.44 18.35
C SER A 21 -12.68 -12.87 18.31
N ALA A 22 -13.55 -12.21 19.07
CA ALA A 22 -15.00 -12.45 19.03
C ALA A 22 -15.60 -12.00 17.68
N TYR A 23 -15.24 -10.78 17.25
CA TYR A 23 -15.67 -10.23 15.95
C TYR A 23 -15.25 -11.12 14.76
N TYR A 24 -14.04 -11.68 14.81
CA TYR A 24 -13.54 -12.62 13.79
C TYR A 24 -14.47 -13.84 13.67
N ALA A 25 -14.82 -14.47 14.80
CA ALA A 25 -15.65 -15.67 14.79
C ALA A 25 -17.05 -15.40 14.25
N GLU A 26 -17.64 -14.26 14.59
CA GLU A 26 -19.02 -13.90 14.26
C GLU A 26 -19.15 -13.33 12.83
N ASN A 27 -18.26 -12.44 12.43
CA ASN A 27 -18.43 -11.66 11.20
C ASN A 27 -17.48 -12.09 10.07
N ILE A 28 -16.21 -12.41 10.38
CA ILE A 28 -15.18 -12.66 9.37
C ILE A 28 -15.17 -14.11 8.92
N LEU A 29 -15.23 -15.05 9.85
CA LEU A 29 -15.14 -16.49 9.56
C LEU A 29 -16.20 -16.98 8.57
N PRO A 30 -17.48 -16.59 8.66
CA PRO A 30 -18.50 -17.00 7.67
C PRO A 30 -18.19 -16.49 6.27
N VAL A 31 -17.61 -15.29 6.16
CA VAL A 31 -17.20 -14.72 4.87
C VAL A 31 -15.99 -15.45 4.30
N LEU A 32 -15.02 -15.80 5.15
CA LEU A 32 -13.86 -16.61 4.73
C LEU A 32 -14.29 -17.98 4.18
N HIS A 33 -15.31 -18.62 4.75
CA HIS A 33 -15.86 -19.87 4.21
C HIS A 33 -16.45 -19.67 2.80
N ARG A 34 -17.17 -18.57 2.55
CA ARG A 34 -17.68 -18.25 1.21
C ARG A 34 -16.56 -17.97 0.21
N ILE A 35 -15.53 -17.21 0.64
CA ILE A 35 -14.34 -16.94 -0.18
C ILE A 35 -13.60 -18.25 -0.50
N GLU A 36 -13.48 -19.18 0.46
CA GLU A 36 -12.82 -20.46 0.26
C GLU A 36 -13.59 -21.35 -0.73
N GLN A 37 -14.91 -21.39 -0.66
CA GLN A 37 -15.73 -22.12 -1.64
C GLN A 37 -15.54 -21.55 -3.05
N ARG A 38 -15.51 -20.21 -3.17
CA ARG A 38 -15.26 -19.55 -4.45
C ARG A 38 -13.85 -19.82 -4.95
N ARG A 39 -12.84 -19.80 -4.06
CA ARG A 39 -11.46 -20.15 -4.37
C ARG A 39 -11.36 -21.54 -5.01
N LYS A 40 -11.97 -22.55 -4.38
CA LYS A 40 -11.96 -23.93 -4.90
C LYS A 40 -12.57 -24.03 -6.29
N LYS A 41 -13.70 -23.35 -6.53
CA LYS A 41 -14.34 -23.29 -7.86
C LYS A 41 -13.41 -22.63 -8.90
N HIS A 42 -12.84 -21.45 -8.57
CA HIS A 42 -11.96 -20.73 -9.48
C HIS A 42 -10.63 -21.47 -9.72
N LEU A 43 -10.11 -22.17 -8.71
CA LEU A 43 -8.92 -23.01 -8.85
C LEU A 43 -9.18 -24.18 -9.81
N CYS A 44 -10.34 -24.85 -9.70
CA CYS A 44 -10.73 -25.90 -10.62
C CYS A 44 -10.83 -25.39 -12.06
N ILE A 45 -11.50 -24.24 -12.27
CA ILE A 45 -11.59 -23.60 -13.59
C ILE A 45 -10.20 -23.25 -14.12
N PHE A 46 -9.35 -22.66 -13.29
CA PHE A 46 -7.96 -22.32 -13.66
C PHE A 46 -7.18 -23.56 -14.11
N LEU A 47 -7.24 -24.66 -13.37
CA LEU A 47 -6.57 -25.91 -13.72
C LEU A 47 -7.07 -26.48 -15.05
N LEU A 48 -8.39 -26.47 -15.28
CA LEU A 48 -8.98 -26.90 -16.55
C LEU A 48 -8.49 -26.03 -17.72
N LEU A 49 -8.45 -24.72 -17.54
CA LEU A 49 -7.95 -23.80 -18.56
C LEU A 49 -6.45 -24.01 -18.80
N CYS A 50 -5.66 -24.26 -17.76
CA CYS A 50 -4.23 -24.60 -17.92
C CYS A 50 -4.03 -25.89 -18.71
N CYS A 51 -4.83 -26.94 -18.47
CA CYS A 51 -4.79 -28.16 -19.27
C CYS A 51 -5.14 -27.88 -20.74
N PHE A 52 -6.13 -27.03 -21.01
CA PHE A 52 -6.49 -26.62 -22.37
C PHE A 52 -5.35 -25.86 -23.05
N VAL A 53 -4.73 -24.90 -22.36
CA VAL A 53 -3.56 -24.16 -22.87
C VAL A 53 -2.40 -25.11 -23.14
N ALA A 54 -2.12 -26.06 -22.26
CA ALA A 54 -1.06 -27.05 -22.43
C ALA A 54 -1.31 -27.95 -23.66
N SER A 55 -2.55 -28.38 -23.87
CA SER A 55 -2.95 -29.16 -25.05
C SER A 55 -2.79 -28.34 -26.34
N TRP A 56 -3.17 -27.07 -26.31
CA TRP A 56 -2.97 -26.16 -27.43
C TRP A 56 -1.49 -25.96 -27.77
N LEU A 57 -0.64 -25.72 -26.75
CA LEU A 57 0.79 -25.57 -26.96
C LEU A 57 1.42 -26.87 -27.50
N GLY A 58 0.98 -28.03 -27.01
CA GLY A 58 1.38 -29.35 -27.54
C GLY A 58 1.01 -29.52 -29.00
N TYR A 59 -0.21 -29.12 -29.39
CA TYR A 59 -0.63 -29.12 -30.79
C TYR A 59 0.21 -28.20 -31.68
N VAL A 60 0.46 -26.97 -31.22
CA VAL A 60 1.30 -26.01 -31.97
C VAL A 60 2.73 -26.55 -32.10
N PHE A 61 3.31 -27.11 -31.04
CA PHE A 61 4.64 -27.73 -31.08
C PHE A 61 4.71 -28.90 -32.09
N PHE A 62 3.71 -29.78 -32.07
CA PHE A 62 3.60 -30.88 -33.03
C PHE A 62 3.51 -30.40 -34.48
N ARG A 63 2.71 -29.35 -34.74
CA ARG A 63 2.60 -28.70 -36.07
C ARG A 63 3.94 -28.13 -36.52
N LEU A 64 4.65 -27.42 -35.61
CA LEU A 64 5.97 -26.87 -35.93
C LEU A 64 7.00 -27.94 -36.29
N GLN A 65 7.02 -29.07 -35.60
CA GLN A 65 7.92 -30.18 -35.93
C GLN A 65 7.62 -30.78 -37.30
N ASN A 66 6.33 -30.96 -37.63
CA ASN A 66 5.91 -31.60 -38.89
C ASN A 66 5.87 -30.58 -40.06
N GLY A 67 5.75 -29.27 -39.80
CA GLY A 67 5.70 -28.24 -40.81
C GLY A 67 7.06 -27.71 -41.26
N LEU A 68 8.15 -28.13 -40.63
CA LEU A 68 9.52 -27.75 -41.04
C LEU A 68 9.95 -28.31 -42.42
N THR A 69 9.12 -29.14 -43.05
CA THR A 69 9.37 -29.71 -44.36
C THR A 69 8.80 -28.89 -45.54
N ASP A 70 7.92 -27.90 -45.28
CA ASP A 70 7.33 -27.07 -46.31
C ASP A 70 7.92 -25.65 -46.32
N VAL A 71 8.68 -25.36 -47.39
CA VAL A 71 9.44 -24.09 -47.59
C VAL A 71 8.53 -22.98 -48.16
N SER A 72 7.23 -22.99 -47.96
CA SER A 72 6.35 -21.93 -48.43
C SER A 72 6.12 -20.83 -47.39
N GLY A 73 6.26 -19.55 -47.76
CA GLY A 73 6.19 -18.37 -46.89
C GLY A 73 4.89 -18.21 -46.09
N THR A 74 3.85 -18.99 -46.40
CA THR A 74 2.57 -19.06 -45.65
C THR A 74 2.72 -19.59 -44.23
N VAL A 75 3.72 -20.40 -43.95
CA VAL A 75 3.98 -21.01 -42.62
C VAL A 75 4.37 -19.95 -41.57
N ALA A 76 5.02 -18.86 -41.97
CA ALA A 76 5.43 -17.80 -41.05
C ALA A 76 4.24 -16.97 -40.56
N GLU A 77 3.27 -16.68 -41.42
CA GLU A 77 2.05 -15.93 -41.07
C GLU A 77 1.15 -16.78 -40.14
N GLU A 78 0.96 -18.06 -40.43
CA GLU A 78 0.18 -18.97 -39.60
C GLU A 78 0.78 -19.12 -38.19
N ASN A 79 2.10 -19.22 -38.06
CA ASN A 79 2.79 -19.29 -36.76
C ASN A 79 2.60 -18.04 -35.93
N GLY A 80 2.54 -16.86 -36.56
CA GLY A 80 2.19 -15.60 -35.92
C GLY A 80 0.78 -15.62 -35.29
N VAL A 81 -0.19 -16.15 -36.03
CA VAL A 81 -1.59 -16.28 -35.57
C VAL A 81 -1.69 -17.24 -34.38
N TYR A 82 -1.05 -18.41 -34.46
CA TYR A 82 -1.03 -19.37 -33.33
C TYR A 82 -0.38 -18.77 -32.08
N GLY A 83 0.67 -17.96 -32.21
CA GLY A 83 1.29 -17.24 -31.12
C GLY A 83 0.35 -16.24 -30.44
N VAL A 84 -0.37 -15.45 -31.23
CA VAL A 84 -1.38 -14.50 -30.71
C VAL A 84 -2.51 -15.23 -29.99
N ILE A 85 -3.06 -16.30 -30.58
CA ILE A 85 -4.09 -17.11 -29.93
C ILE A 85 -3.59 -17.71 -28.61
N GLY A 86 -2.36 -18.22 -28.58
CA GLY A 86 -1.73 -18.73 -27.35
C GLY A 86 -1.64 -17.67 -26.26
N CYS A 87 -1.21 -16.46 -26.59
CA CYS A 87 -1.17 -15.34 -25.63
C CYS A 87 -2.57 -15.00 -25.07
N LEU A 88 -3.59 -14.95 -25.94
CA LEU A 88 -4.97 -14.70 -25.51
C LEU A 88 -5.50 -15.80 -24.60
N LEU A 89 -5.20 -17.07 -24.88
CA LEU A 89 -5.59 -18.21 -24.04
C LEU A 89 -4.93 -18.14 -22.67
N VAL A 90 -3.64 -17.77 -22.58
CA VAL A 90 -2.94 -17.58 -21.31
C VAL A 90 -3.56 -16.45 -20.50
N LEU A 91 -3.86 -15.30 -21.12
CA LEU A 91 -4.54 -14.19 -20.45
C LEU A 91 -5.92 -14.61 -19.94
N PHE A 92 -6.67 -15.35 -20.74
CA PHE A 92 -7.98 -15.87 -20.33
C PHE A 92 -7.87 -16.89 -19.20
N ALA A 93 -6.86 -17.73 -19.20
CA ALA A 93 -6.60 -18.69 -18.11
C ALA A 93 -6.28 -18.01 -16.78
N CYS A 94 -5.70 -16.81 -16.78
CA CYS A 94 -5.42 -16.03 -15.57
C CYS A 94 -6.66 -15.30 -15.00
N TRP A 95 -7.72 -15.13 -15.78
CA TRP A 95 -8.92 -14.39 -15.37
C TRP A 95 -9.59 -14.91 -14.07
N PRO A 96 -9.73 -16.23 -13.81
CA PRO A 96 -10.29 -16.74 -12.56
C PRO A 96 -9.49 -16.29 -11.33
N MET A 97 -8.16 -16.18 -11.45
CA MET A 97 -7.29 -15.72 -10.38
C MET A 97 -7.57 -14.25 -10.03
N PHE A 98 -7.62 -13.36 -11.04
CA PHE A 98 -7.95 -11.95 -10.82
C PHE A 98 -9.35 -11.76 -10.23
N SER A 99 -10.33 -12.47 -10.76
CA SER A 99 -11.72 -12.44 -10.25
C SER A 99 -11.81 -12.88 -8.78
N TYR A 100 -11.03 -13.89 -8.41
CA TYR A 100 -10.95 -14.35 -7.02
C TYR A 100 -10.32 -13.31 -6.09
N TYR A 101 -9.19 -12.73 -6.47
CA TYR A 101 -8.52 -11.71 -5.65
C TYR A 101 -9.40 -10.49 -5.43
N LYS A 102 -10.00 -9.97 -6.50
CA LYS A 102 -10.93 -8.84 -6.42
C LYS A 102 -12.09 -9.14 -5.49
N TYR A 103 -12.74 -10.29 -5.66
CA TYR A 103 -13.84 -10.70 -4.79
C TYR A 103 -13.42 -10.85 -3.32
N GLY A 104 -12.25 -11.43 -3.07
CA GLY A 104 -11.70 -11.59 -1.72
C GLY A 104 -11.49 -10.24 -1.03
N LYS A 105 -10.84 -9.28 -1.71
CA LYS A 105 -10.60 -7.93 -1.20
C LYS A 105 -11.91 -7.18 -0.94
N GLU A 106 -12.82 -7.14 -1.91
CA GLU A 106 -14.11 -6.42 -1.79
C GLU A 106 -15.02 -6.94 -0.67
N ASN A 107 -14.92 -8.21 -0.29
CA ASN A 107 -15.75 -8.78 0.76
C ASN A 107 -15.09 -8.84 2.14
N LEU A 108 -13.76 -8.90 2.19
CA LEU A 108 -13.04 -9.08 3.45
C LEU A 108 -12.51 -7.78 4.03
N LEU A 109 -11.91 -6.93 3.19
CA LEU A 109 -11.29 -5.67 3.65
C LEU A 109 -12.30 -4.69 4.27
N PRO A 110 -13.52 -4.50 3.72
CA PRO A 110 -14.54 -3.68 4.38
C PRO A 110 -14.94 -4.20 5.76
N LEU A 111 -14.97 -5.52 5.95
CA LEU A 111 -15.29 -6.12 7.25
C LEU A 111 -14.18 -5.88 8.27
N LEU A 112 -12.92 -5.98 7.85
CA LEU A 112 -11.78 -5.68 8.70
C LEU A 112 -11.79 -4.21 9.13
N ALA A 113 -12.05 -3.30 8.20
CA ALA A 113 -12.12 -1.86 8.48
C ALA A 113 -13.32 -1.49 9.37
N ARG A 114 -14.48 -2.16 9.21
CA ARG A 114 -15.69 -1.95 10.00
C ARG A 114 -15.48 -2.20 11.50
N PHE A 115 -14.51 -3.01 11.87
CA PHE A 115 -14.16 -3.18 13.28
C PHE A 115 -13.69 -1.88 13.93
N PHE A 116 -13.07 -0.99 13.16
CA PHE A 116 -12.52 0.30 13.61
C PHE A 116 -13.52 1.45 13.46
N GLY A 117 -14.53 1.32 12.60
CA GLY A 117 -15.52 2.37 12.34
C GLY A 117 -16.23 2.19 11.00
N GLU A 118 -16.93 3.24 10.58
CA GLU A 118 -17.60 3.25 9.29
C GLU A 118 -16.62 3.63 8.17
N PHE A 119 -16.11 2.62 7.49
CA PHE A 119 -15.20 2.78 6.37
C PHE A 119 -15.77 2.20 5.08
N SER A 120 -15.66 2.98 4.01
CA SER A 120 -15.83 2.51 2.64
C SER A 120 -14.48 2.01 2.10
N TYR A 121 -14.53 0.95 1.32
CA TYR A 121 -13.36 0.38 0.64
C TYR A 121 -13.42 0.69 -0.85
N SER A 122 -12.26 1.03 -1.44
CA SER A 122 -12.07 1.18 -2.88
C SER A 122 -10.88 0.34 -3.34
N PHE A 123 -11.08 -0.42 -4.40
CA PHE A 123 -10.01 -1.24 -5.00
C PHE A 123 -8.93 -0.39 -5.70
N CYS A 124 -9.31 0.76 -6.27
CA CYS A 124 -8.39 1.74 -6.88
C CYS A 124 -8.78 3.12 -6.36
N PRO A 125 -8.31 3.53 -5.17
CA PRO A 125 -8.60 4.84 -4.62
C PRO A 125 -7.94 5.94 -5.47
N ASP A 126 -8.65 7.04 -5.63
CA ASP A 126 -8.06 8.26 -6.19
C ASP A 126 -7.15 8.92 -5.15
N LEU A 127 -5.95 9.28 -5.58
CA LEU A 127 -4.97 9.98 -4.76
C LEU A 127 -4.80 11.40 -5.33
N PRO A 128 -5.38 12.44 -4.69
CA PRO A 128 -5.32 13.80 -5.19
C PRO A 128 -3.87 14.29 -5.34
N GLU A 129 -3.42 14.54 -6.56
CA GLU A 129 -2.05 15.01 -6.85
C GLU A 129 -1.72 16.29 -6.08
N THR A 130 -2.68 17.22 -6.00
CA THR A 130 -2.52 18.48 -5.24
C THR A 130 -2.18 18.25 -3.77
N LEU A 131 -2.73 17.20 -3.17
CA LEU A 131 -2.45 16.81 -1.78
C LEU A 131 -1.03 16.24 -1.65
N LEU A 132 -0.67 15.34 -2.57
CA LEU A 132 0.64 14.70 -2.59
C LEU A 132 1.75 15.74 -2.79
N ASP A 133 1.58 16.66 -3.74
CA ASP A 133 2.51 17.74 -4.02
C ASP A 133 2.66 18.69 -2.83
N ARG A 134 1.54 19.05 -2.21
CA ARG A 134 1.52 19.93 -1.04
C ARG A 134 2.24 19.33 0.15
N SER A 135 2.15 18.03 0.34
CA SER A 135 2.87 17.32 1.40
C SER A 135 4.39 17.38 1.26
N GLN A 136 4.90 17.59 0.06
CA GLN A 136 6.32 17.52 -0.33
C GLN A 136 7.03 16.18 -0.03
N LEU A 137 6.30 15.14 0.36
CA LEU A 137 6.86 13.80 0.67
C LEU A 137 7.06 12.91 -0.57
N PHE A 138 6.46 13.28 -1.70
CA PHE A 138 6.47 12.48 -2.93
C PHE A 138 7.36 13.06 -4.03
N LYS A 139 8.29 13.92 -3.67
CA LYS A 139 9.24 14.50 -4.63
C LYS A 139 10.07 13.43 -5.32
N GLY A 140 10.22 13.60 -6.64
CA GLY A 140 11.04 12.71 -7.47
C GLY A 140 10.31 11.45 -7.95
N TYR A 141 8.99 11.41 -7.82
CA TYR A 141 8.12 10.46 -8.53
C TYR A 141 7.36 11.19 -9.63
N ASP A 142 7.25 10.57 -10.81
CA ASP A 142 6.56 11.16 -11.96
C ASP A 142 5.14 10.61 -12.13
N LYS A 143 4.85 9.48 -11.49
CA LYS A 143 3.51 8.87 -11.46
C LYS A 143 3.29 8.16 -10.14
N ILE A 144 2.14 8.42 -9.52
CA ILE A 144 1.66 7.74 -8.31
C ILE A 144 0.28 7.19 -8.61
N THR A 145 0.06 5.92 -8.27
CA THR A 145 -1.24 5.24 -8.43
C THR A 145 -1.66 4.63 -7.11
N GLY A 146 -2.94 4.73 -6.78
CA GLY A 146 -3.54 4.06 -5.64
C GLY A 146 -3.85 2.59 -5.97
N ASP A 147 -3.66 1.75 -4.99
CA ASP A 147 -4.21 0.40 -4.88
C ASP A 147 -5.12 0.40 -3.65
N ASP A 148 -5.60 -0.68 -3.15
CA ASP A 148 -6.47 -0.81 -1.99
C ASP A 148 -6.57 0.41 -1.06
N GLY A 149 -7.76 0.96 -0.86
CA GLY A 149 -7.96 2.14 -0.03
C GLY A 149 -9.19 2.09 0.86
N PHE A 150 -9.13 2.83 1.97
CA PHE A 150 -10.19 3.00 2.93
C PHE A 150 -10.47 4.47 3.15
N ASN A 151 -11.73 4.85 3.13
CA ASN A 151 -12.19 6.20 3.42
C ASN A 151 -13.31 6.14 4.45
N GLY A 152 -13.21 6.89 5.51
CA GLY A 152 -14.21 6.89 6.57
C GLY A 152 -13.89 7.83 7.72
N VAL A 153 -14.54 7.58 8.84
CA VAL A 153 -14.37 8.37 10.06
C VAL A 153 -13.92 7.46 11.19
N TYR A 154 -12.80 7.80 11.81
CA TYR A 154 -12.29 7.17 13.01
C TYR A 154 -12.24 8.19 14.14
N ASP A 155 -12.95 7.90 15.23
CA ASP A 155 -12.97 8.74 16.43
C ASP A 155 -13.28 10.23 16.13
N GLY A 156 -14.21 10.47 15.22
CA GLY A 156 -14.66 11.81 14.79
C GLY A 156 -13.73 12.51 13.79
N ILE A 157 -12.68 11.86 13.34
CA ILE A 157 -11.72 12.38 12.36
C ILE A 157 -11.93 11.70 11.01
N ALA A 158 -12.04 12.48 9.94
CA ALA A 158 -12.06 11.97 8.57
C ALA A 158 -10.67 11.43 8.19
N VAL A 159 -10.63 10.18 7.75
CA VAL A 159 -9.41 9.42 7.48
C VAL A 159 -9.47 8.78 6.12
N ASN A 160 -8.37 8.88 5.39
CA ASN A 160 -8.11 8.13 4.17
C ASN A 160 -6.81 7.33 4.33
N ILE A 161 -6.86 6.05 4.01
CA ILE A 161 -5.71 5.16 3.98
C ILE A 161 -5.69 4.54 2.59
N ALA A 162 -4.54 4.54 1.92
CA ALA A 162 -4.42 3.87 0.63
C ALA A 162 -3.02 3.29 0.43
N GLU A 163 -2.94 2.14 -0.21
CA GLU A 163 -1.67 1.70 -0.78
C GLU A 163 -1.33 2.54 -2.01
N TYR A 164 -0.05 2.85 -2.18
CA TYR A 164 0.44 3.55 -3.36
C TYR A 164 1.57 2.80 -4.04
N SER A 165 1.63 2.96 -5.35
CA SER A 165 2.76 2.59 -6.17
C SER A 165 3.27 3.81 -6.92
N ALA A 166 4.55 4.10 -6.80
CA ALA A 166 5.21 5.25 -7.41
C ALA A 166 6.21 4.81 -8.46
N SER A 167 6.27 5.52 -9.56
CA SER A 167 7.16 5.26 -10.68
C SER A 167 7.92 6.52 -11.11
N ARG A 168 9.09 6.34 -11.69
CA ARG A 168 9.88 7.38 -12.32
C ARG A 168 9.97 7.18 -13.81
N LEU A 169 9.85 8.26 -14.56
CA LEU A 169 10.07 8.27 -16.00
C LEU A 169 11.56 8.14 -16.30
N ARG A 170 11.93 7.14 -17.06
CA ARG A 170 13.29 6.99 -17.57
C ARG A 170 13.29 7.00 -19.09
N HIS A 171 14.23 7.73 -19.65
CA HIS A 171 14.51 7.71 -21.07
C HIS A 171 15.46 6.54 -21.36
N GLN A 172 14.94 5.46 -21.92
CA GLN A 172 15.73 4.29 -22.28
C GLN A 172 15.99 4.29 -23.78
N ARG A 173 17.27 4.29 -24.17
CA ARG A 173 17.67 4.17 -25.57
C ARG A 173 17.69 2.69 -25.94
N ASP A 174 16.91 2.35 -26.95
CA ASP A 174 16.93 1.01 -27.53
C ASP A 174 18.27 0.79 -28.26
N SER A 175 19.03 -0.21 -27.83
CA SER A 175 20.36 -0.52 -28.37
C SER A 175 20.33 -0.96 -29.85
N ARG A 176 19.21 -1.47 -30.36
CA ARG A 176 19.06 -1.92 -31.75
C ARG A 176 18.57 -0.83 -32.69
N SER A 177 17.56 -0.06 -32.27
CA SER A 177 16.93 0.95 -33.12
C SER A 177 17.43 2.38 -32.88
N GLY A 178 18.23 2.62 -31.84
CA GLY A 178 18.68 3.95 -31.42
C GLY A 178 17.59 4.87 -30.92
N ARG A 179 16.32 4.43 -30.93
CA ARG A 179 15.15 5.23 -30.52
C ARG A 179 15.11 5.37 -28.98
N ILE A 180 14.74 6.58 -28.53
CA ILE A 180 14.50 6.84 -27.12
C ILE A 180 13.03 6.49 -26.83
N ARG A 181 12.83 5.62 -25.83
CA ARG A 181 11.49 5.28 -25.30
C ARG A 181 11.38 5.79 -23.87
N ASN A 182 10.24 6.37 -23.56
CA ASN A 182 9.87 6.74 -22.22
C ASN A 182 9.28 5.53 -21.49
N VAL A 183 9.95 5.08 -20.42
CA VAL A 183 9.53 3.91 -19.65
C VAL A 183 9.35 4.32 -18.19
N TYR A 184 8.18 4.02 -17.62
CA TYR A 184 7.95 4.17 -16.18
C TYR A 184 8.59 3.00 -15.43
N VAL A 185 9.57 3.30 -14.58
CA VAL A 185 10.26 2.31 -13.76
C VAL A 185 9.75 2.40 -12.32
N PRO A 186 9.37 1.29 -11.68
CA PRO A 186 8.97 1.29 -10.29
C PRO A 186 10.04 1.94 -9.41
N ALA A 187 9.64 2.87 -8.55
CA ALA A 187 10.57 3.66 -7.74
C ALA A 187 10.23 3.68 -6.24
N GLY A 188 9.01 3.31 -5.87
CA GLY A 188 8.56 3.21 -4.49
C GLY A 188 7.16 2.62 -4.41
N ARG A 189 6.83 2.09 -3.24
CA ARG A 189 5.48 1.65 -2.87
C ARG A 189 5.31 1.71 -1.36
N GLY A 190 4.08 1.76 -0.91
CA GLY A 190 3.80 1.80 0.52
C GLY A 190 2.37 2.24 0.81
N ILE A 191 2.20 2.92 1.94
CA ILE A 191 0.92 3.41 2.41
C ILE A 191 0.96 4.91 2.55
N ILE A 192 -0.12 5.54 2.14
CA ILE A 192 -0.48 6.91 2.45
C ILE A 192 -1.60 6.85 3.49
N PHE A 193 -1.37 7.51 4.60
CA PHE A 193 -2.38 7.79 5.59
C PHE A 193 -2.60 9.30 5.59
N TYR A 194 -3.87 9.72 5.47
CA TYR A 194 -4.23 11.12 5.42
C TYR A 194 -5.42 11.37 6.33
N ALA A 195 -5.29 12.34 7.23
CA ALA A 195 -6.37 12.70 8.15
C ALA A 195 -6.57 14.20 8.19
N GLN A 196 -7.84 14.62 8.27
CA GLN A 196 -8.22 16.00 8.49
C GLN A 196 -8.25 16.28 10.00
N MET A 197 -7.47 17.25 10.42
CA MET A 197 -7.38 17.67 11.81
C MET A 197 -8.39 18.78 12.11
N ASN A 198 -8.87 18.85 13.32
CA ASN A 198 -9.73 19.95 13.76
C ASN A 198 -8.95 21.26 14.03
N LYS A 199 -7.66 21.26 13.73
CA LYS A 199 -6.76 22.40 13.88
C LYS A 199 -6.23 22.84 12.53
N ASN A 200 -6.17 24.15 12.31
CA ASN A 200 -5.58 24.74 11.11
C ASN A 200 -4.13 25.13 11.40
N PHE A 201 -3.20 24.58 10.64
CA PHE A 201 -1.77 24.92 10.71
C PHE A 201 -1.50 26.14 9.82
N ALA A 202 -0.85 27.16 10.37
CA ALA A 202 -0.47 28.37 9.64
C ALA A 202 0.69 28.11 8.67
N GLY A 203 1.59 27.18 9.07
CA GLY A 203 2.75 26.78 8.28
C GLY A 203 2.70 25.33 7.83
N GLN A 204 3.82 24.88 7.28
CA GLN A 204 4.07 23.48 6.95
C GLN A 204 5.22 22.93 7.79
N THR A 205 5.02 21.77 8.40
CA THR A 205 6.06 21.03 9.13
C THR A 205 6.19 19.63 8.56
N ILE A 206 7.41 19.24 8.17
CA ILE A 206 7.73 17.93 7.61
C ILE A 206 8.72 17.23 8.54
N VAL A 207 8.43 15.98 8.87
CA VAL A 207 9.30 15.09 9.65
C VAL A 207 9.71 13.93 8.75
N VAL A 208 10.99 13.81 8.49
CA VAL A 208 11.55 12.81 7.58
C VAL A 208 12.68 12.05 8.23
N LYS A 209 12.99 10.88 7.67
CA LYS A 209 14.12 10.08 8.14
C LYS A 209 15.43 10.85 8.02
N ASP A 210 16.21 10.87 9.09
CA ASP A 210 17.59 11.34 9.03
C ASP A 210 18.43 10.46 8.06
N LYS A 211 19.06 11.10 7.08
CA LYS A 211 19.98 10.51 6.10
C LYS A 211 21.45 10.97 6.32
N GLY A 212 21.72 11.61 7.46
CA GLY A 212 23.04 12.15 7.79
C GLY A 212 23.49 13.21 6.78
N LEU A 213 24.72 13.09 6.27
CA LEU A 213 25.30 14.07 5.34
C LEU A 213 24.49 14.26 4.05
N PHE A 214 23.71 13.29 3.64
CA PHE A 214 22.87 13.37 2.43
C PHE A 214 21.63 14.24 2.59
N ASN A 215 21.27 14.65 3.80
CA ASN A 215 20.14 15.54 4.05
C ASN A 215 20.35 16.93 3.43
N LYS A 216 21.61 17.40 3.38
CA LYS A 216 21.98 18.68 2.74
C LYS A 216 21.62 18.74 1.25
N LEU A 217 21.43 17.60 0.59
CA LEU A 217 21.04 17.51 -0.82
C LEU A 217 19.51 17.55 -1.01
N THR A 218 18.75 17.28 0.03
CA THR A 218 17.28 17.31 -0.04
C THR A 218 16.79 18.70 0.36
N ARG A 219 16.26 19.47 -0.60
CA ARG A 219 15.68 20.80 -0.33
C ARG A 219 14.17 20.70 -0.37
N TYR A 220 13.52 21.10 0.71
CA TYR A 220 12.07 21.33 0.76
C TYR A 220 11.78 22.78 0.41
N LYS A 221 10.77 23.00 -0.44
CA LYS A 221 10.45 24.34 -0.93
C LYS A 221 9.96 25.20 0.24
N ASN A 222 10.64 26.34 0.47
CA ASN A 222 10.31 27.31 1.51
C ASN A 222 10.34 26.77 2.95
N LEU A 223 11.06 25.67 3.21
CA LEU A 223 11.19 25.11 4.55
C LEU A 223 12.66 25.16 5.00
N GLU A 224 12.85 25.45 6.28
CA GLU A 224 14.14 25.44 6.94
C GLU A 224 14.22 24.32 7.98
N ARG A 225 15.42 23.86 8.28
CA ARG A 225 15.61 22.83 9.31
C ARG A 225 15.27 23.40 10.69
N ALA A 226 14.45 22.68 11.44
CA ALA A 226 14.16 22.96 12.84
C ALA A 226 14.92 22.00 13.75
N GLY A 227 15.66 22.54 14.71
CA GLY A 227 16.20 21.75 15.82
C GLY A 227 15.16 21.56 16.92
N LEU A 228 15.11 20.38 17.49
CA LEU A 228 14.25 20.01 18.61
C LEU A 228 15.09 19.62 19.82
N GLU A 229 14.55 19.81 21.02
CA GLU A 229 15.25 19.50 22.28
C GLU A 229 15.21 17.98 22.64
N SER A 230 15.25 17.11 21.64
CA SER A 230 15.23 15.65 21.84
C SER A 230 16.35 14.98 21.04
N PRO A 231 17.50 14.71 21.66
CA PRO A 231 18.61 14.07 20.97
C PRO A 231 18.28 12.66 20.44
N GLU A 232 17.37 11.94 21.07
CA GLU A 232 16.93 10.62 20.63
C GLU A 232 16.12 10.70 19.35
N PHE A 233 15.27 11.71 19.23
CA PHE A 233 14.47 11.96 18.04
C PHE A 233 15.36 12.43 16.88
N GLU A 234 16.29 13.37 17.13
CA GLU A 234 17.19 13.91 16.10
C GLU A 234 18.18 12.87 15.53
N LYS A 235 18.46 11.79 16.25
CA LYS A 235 19.23 10.65 15.71
C LYS A 235 18.49 9.88 14.62
N VAL A 236 17.19 10.02 14.54
CA VAL A 236 16.33 9.19 13.70
C VAL A 236 15.48 9.97 12.70
N PHE A 237 15.18 11.22 13.03
CA PHE A 237 14.38 12.12 12.20
C PHE A 237 15.03 13.50 12.05
N GLU A 238 14.71 14.16 10.95
CA GLU A 238 14.93 15.60 10.74
C GLU A 238 13.59 16.30 10.53
N VAL A 239 13.52 17.53 11.00
CA VAL A 239 12.34 18.40 10.89
C VAL A 239 12.64 19.56 9.99
N TYR A 240 11.73 19.85 9.07
CA TYR A 240 11.76 21.03 8.21
C TYR A 240 10.44 21.79 8.34
N THR A 241 10.51 23.12 8.50
CA THR A 241 9.32 23.95 8.70
C THR A 241 9.55 25.37 8.18
N ASP A 242 8.46 26.04 7.84
CA ASP A 242 8.41 27.49 7.60
C ASP A 242 7.98 28.28 8.85
N ASN A 243 7.52 27.57 9.91
CA ASN A 243 7.10 28.17 11.18
C ASN A 243 7.68 27.40 12.38
N GLN A 244 8.81 27.87 12.90
CA GLN A 244 9.56 27.27 14.00
C GLN A 244 8.73 27.14 15.29
N VAL A 245 7.88 28.13 15.58
CA VAL A 245 7.05 28.15 16.79
C VAL A 245 5.98 27.09 16.70
N GLU A 246 5.28 27.05 15.57
CA GLU A 246 4.22 26.05 15.33
C GLU A 246 4.78 24.64 15.29
N ALA A 247 5.95 24.41 14.69
CA ALA A 247 6.61 23.10 14.67
C ALA A 247 6.82 22.55 16.09
N ARG A 248 7.32 23.37 17.02
CA ARG A 248 7.49 22.95 18.43
C ARG A 248 6.17 22.72 19.14
N TYR A 249 5.15 23.46 18.75
CA TYR A 249 3.80 23.29 19.28
C TYR A 249 3.13 21.99 18.81
N ILE A 250 3.37 21.57 17.56
CA ILE A 250 2.91 20.31 16.99
C ILE A 250 3.71 19.14 17.56
N LEU A 251 5.03 19.27 17.57
CA LEU A 251 5.97 18.21 17.92
C LEU A 251 6.30 18.25 19.43
N THR A 252 5.28 18.02 20.26
CA THR A 252 5.44 17.89 21.71
C THR A 252 6.28 16.65 22.06
N THR A 253 6.82 16.60 23.29
CA THR A 253 7.62 15.45 23.75
C THR A 253 6.88 14.11 23.57
N VAL A 254 5.58 14.07 23.88
CA VAL A 254 4.74 12.86 23.69
C VAL A 254 4.66 12.47 22.21
N MET A 255 4.53 13.45 21.31
CA MET A 255 4.48 13.20 19.88
C MET A 255 5.82 12.67 19.35
N LEU A 256 6.94 13.23 19.82
CA LEU A 256 8.27 12.77 19.44
C LEU A 256 8.52 11.32 19.87
N GLU A 257 8.19 10.95 21.10
CA GLU A 257 8.30 9.60 21.61
C GLU A 257 7.45 8.62 20.79
N TYR A 258 6.23 9.02 20.46
CA TYR A 258 5.34 8.19 19.65
C TYR A 258 5.84 8.01 18.21
N MET A 259 6.38 9.05 17.58
CA MET A 259 6.97 8.93 16.25
C MET A 259 8.19 7.98 16.26
N ILE A 260 9.02 8.01 17.31
CA ILE A 260 10.13 7.07 17.49
C ILE A 260 9.58 5.63 17.59
N GLU A 261 8.50 5.42 18.33
CA GLU A 261 7.88 4.11 18.48
C GLU A 261 7.25 3.62 17.17
N LEU A 262 6.52 4.46 16.45
CA LEU A 262 5.98 4.12 15.12
C LEU A 262 7.08 3.72 14.13
N ARG A 263 8.25 4.36 14.20
CA ARG A 263 9.38 4.01 13.35
C ARG A 263 9.92 2.60 13.61
N GLN A 264 9.76 2.04 14.82
CA GLN A 264 10.14 0.65 15.08
C GLN A 264 9.29 -0.33 14.26
N SER A 265 8.00 0.00 14.07
CA SER A 265 7.07 -0.77 13.24
C SER A 265 7.19 -0.44 11.76
N PHE A 266 7.46 0.83 11.44
CA PHE A 266 7.57 1.37 10.09
C PHE A 266 8.90 2.12 9.89
N PRO A 267 10.00 1.43 9.56
CA PRO A 267 11.34 2.04 9.50
C PRO A 267 11.51 3.20 8.51
N LYS A 268 10.60 3.31 7.55
CA LYS A 268 10.59 4.38 6.55
C LYS A 268 9.26 5.15 6.62
N ILE A 269 8.96 5.73 7.78
CA ILE A 269 7.80 6.58 8.00
C ILE A 269 8.22 8.06 7.92
N GLU A 270 7.41 8.87 7.27
CA GLU A 270 7.59 10.31 7.09
C GLU A 270 6.23 11.00 7.31
N PHE A 271 6.25 12.22 7.87
CA PHE A 271 5.04 12.96 8.21
C PHE A 271 5.08 14.35 7.58
N SER A 272 3.92 14.87 7.19
CA SER A 272 3.75 16.27 6.74
C SER A 272 2.47 16.84 7.36
N PHE A 273 2.62 17.95 8.07
CA PHE A 273 1.53 18.74 8.67
C PHE A 273 1.38 20.01 7.86
N PHE A 274 0.19 20.29 7.34
CA PHE A 274 -0.08 21.47 6.54
C PHE A 274 -1.57 21.79 6.51
N SER A 275 -1.93 23.06 6.55
CA SER A 275 -3.32 23.51 6.63
C SER A 275 -4.04 22.85 7.82
N SER A 276 -5.11 22.10 7.58
CA SER A 276 -5.81 21.29 8.59
C SER A 276 -5.58 19.80 8.43
N HIS A 277 -4.41 19.38 7.91
CA HIS A 277 -4.20 17.99 7.53
C HIS A 277 -2.87 17.43 8.03
N VAL A 278 -2.87 16.15 8.29
CA VAL A 278 -1.65 15.36 8.43
C VAL A 278 -1.62 14.30 7.33
N LEU A 279 -0.51 14.24 6.62
CA LEU A 279 -0.21 13.16 5.69
C LEU A 279 0.97 12.37 6.22
N VAL A 280 0.80 11.06 6.34
CA VAL A 280 1.85 10.12 6.73
C VAL A 280 2.15 9.22 5.54
N LYS A 281 3.42 9.17 5.16
CA LYS A 281 3.93 8.29 4.11
C LYS A 281 4.73 7.19 4.75
N ILE A 282 4.38 5.94 4.45
CA ILE A 282 5.09 4.75 4.91
C ILE A 282 5.59 4.00 3.67
N GLU A 283 6.90 3.95 3.47
CA GLU A 283 7.47 3.09 2.43
C GLU A 283 7.62 1.66 2.92
N THR A 284 7.01 0.71 2.21
CA THR A 284 7.15 -0.72 2.47
C THR A 284 7.09 -1.51 1.17
N LEU A 285 7.86 -2.59 1.10
CA LEU A 285 7.78 -3.54 -0.01
C LEU A 285 6.67 -4.59 0.20
N LYS A 286 6.15 -4.68 1.43
CA LYS A 286 5.06 -5.59 1.77
C LYS A 286 3.76 -5.02 1.20
N ASN A 287 2.99 -5.86 0.52
CA ASN A 287 1.59 -5.58 0.19
C ASN A 287 0.77 -5.83 1.48
N MET A 288 0.25 -4.78 2.09
CA MET A 288 -0.31 -4.86 3.45
C MET A 288 -1.73 -5.42 3.48
N PHE A 289 -2.52 -5.15 2.45
CA PHE A 289 -3.93 -5.57 2.42
C PHE A 289 -4.16 -6.89 1.67
N GLU A 290 -3.15 -7.76 1.58
CA GLU A 290 -3.26 -9.09 0.98
C GLU A 290 -3.81 -10.12 1.97
N CYS A 291 -5.13 -10.21 2.06
CA CYS A 291 -5.83 -11.09 3.01
C CYS A 291 -5.98 -12.55 2.55
N SER A 292 -5.83 -12.83 1.26
CA SER A 292 -6.07 -14.16 0.70
C SER A 292 -5.00 -14.59 -0.31
N SER A 293 -4.91 -15.88 -0.56
CA SER A 293 -4.02 -16.48 -1.58
C SER A 293 -4.80 -17.43 -2.44
N PHE A 294 -4.60 -17.39 -3.77
CA PHE A 294 -5.30 -18.28 -4.69
C PHE A 294 -4.93 -19.76 -4.50
N PHE A 295 -3.64 -20.03 -4.23
CA PHE A 295 -3.12 -21.39 -4.09
C PHE A 295 -3.12 -21.95 -2.66
N ARG A 296 -3.48 -21.13 -1.66
CA ARG A 296 -3.56 -21.53 -0.26
C ARG A 296 -4.96 -21.27 0.27
N SER A 297 -5.36 -21.99 1.33
CA SER A 297 -6.66 -21.76 1.95
C SER A 297 -6.87 -20.29 2.33
N ALA A 298 -8.07 -19.77 2.03
CA ALA A 298 -8.50 -18.45 2.47
C ALA A 298 -8.73 -18.40 3.99
N ILE A 299 -9.03 -19.55 4.61
CA ILE A 299 -9.27 -19.68 6.05
C ILE A 299 -7.90 -19.73 6.75
N ASN A 300 -7.30 -18.56 6.94
CA ASN A 300 -6.01 -18.43 7.64
C ASN A 300 -6.11 -17.31 8.69
N ARG A 301 -6.41 -17.71 9.93
CA ARG A 301 -6.58 -16.80 11.05
C ARG A 301 -5.36 -15.90 11.27
N ARG A 302 -4.15 -16.45 11.21
CA ARG A 302 -2.91 -15.68 11.42
C ARG A 302 -2.79 -14.52 10.44
N ARG A 303 -3.10 -14.72 9.16
CA ARG A 303 -3.05 -13.67 8.14
C ARG A 303 -4.05 -12.55 8.41
N ILE A 304 -5.25 -12.91 8.88
CA ILE A 304 -6.28 -11.93 9.24
C ILE A 304 -5.87 -11.14 10.48
N GLU A 305 -5.28 -11.79 11.47
CA GLU A 305 -4.73 -11.11 12.65
C GLU A 305 -3.54 -10.19 12.30
N GLU A 306 -2.72 -10.54 11.33
CA GLU A 306 -1.67 -9.68 10.79
C GLU A 306 -2.28 -8.42 10.14
N SER A 307 -3.30 -8.56 9.28
CA SER A 307 -4.00 -7.44 8.66
C SER A 307 -4.73 -6.56 9.68
N PHE A 308 -5.35 -7.16 10.70
CA PHE A 308 -5.91 -6.41 11.83
C PHE A 308 -4.85 -5.58 12.54
N THR A 309 -3.70 -6.17 12.83
CA THR A 309 -2.59 -5.49 13.51
C THR A 309 -2.06 -4.31 12.68
N GLU A 310 -1.95 -4.48 11.37
CA GLU A 310 -1.54 -3.43 10.44
C GLU A 310 -2.50 -2.24 10.46
N LEU A 311 -3.80 -2.51 10.37
CA LEU A 311 -4.83 -1.46 10.49
C LEU A 311 -4.82 -0.81 11.86
N TYR A 312 -4.70 -1.58 12.95
CA TYR A 312 -4.63 -1.04 14.30
C TYR A 312 -3.48 -0.04 14.44
N LEU A 313 -2.29 -0.37 13.94
CA LEU A 313 -1.14 0.53 13.98
C LEU A 313 -1.39 1.83 13.19
N LEU A 314 -2.05 1.76 12.05
CA LEU A 314 -2.40 2.96 11.28
C LEU A 314 -3.41 3.84 12.04
N PHE A 315 -4.45 3.25 12.61
CA PHE A 315 -5.44 3.99 13.39
C PHE A 315 -4.89 4.54 14.70
N SER A 316 -3.90 3.89 15.30
CA SER A 316 -3.24 4.39 16.51
C SER A 316 -2.54 5.74 16.29
N ILE A 317 -2.17 6.08 15.05
CA ILE A 317 -1.67 7.41 14.68
C ILE A 317 -2.67 8.49 15.07
N ILE A 318 -3.96 8.27 14.78
CA ILE A 318 -5.02 9.25 15.06
C ILE A 318 -5.22 9.46 16.55
N THR A 319 -5.29 8.36 17.30
CA THR A 319 -5.49 8.42 18.75
C THR A 319 -4.42 9.27 19.42
N THR A 320 -3.17 9.12 18.99
CA THR A 320 -2.07 9.91 19.52
C THR A 320 -2.14 11.38 19.11
N LEU A 321 -2.43 11.66 17.84
CA LEU A 321 -2.62 13.03 17.37
C LEU A 321 -3.76 13.74 18.12
N ARG A 322 -4.84 13.03 18.43
CA ARG A 322 -5.97 13.56 19.17
C ARG A 322 -5.63 13.84 20.64
N LEU A 323 -4.87 12.95 21.30
CA LEU A 323 -4.41 13.18 22.67
C LEU A 323 -3.61 14.47 22.78
N ASN A 324 -2.80 14.78 21.79
CA ASN A 324 -2.07 16.05 21.73
C ASN A 324 -2.98 17.26 21.53
N GLN A 325 -4.06 17.14 20.75
CA GLN A 325 -5.04 18.22 20.57
C GLN A 325 -5.79 18.57 21.86
N ASN A 326 -6.16 17.56 22.67
CA ASN A 326 -6.88 17.78 23.93
C ASN A 326 -6.02 18.43 25.02
N ARG A 327 -4.70 18.42 24.90
CA ARG A 327 -3.78 19.08 25.84
C ARG A 327 -3.43 20.51 25.42
N MET A 328 -3.90 20.95 24.26
CA MET A 328 -3.63 22.29 23.71
C MET A 328 -4.81 23.27 23.90
N LEU A 329 -5.87 22.82 24.58
CA LEU A 329 -6.98 23.64 25.10
C LEU A 329 -6.74 23.93 26.58
#